data_61bf21e5fd5e7fd19b983bb015312e0a
#
_entry.id   61bf21e5fd5e7fd19b983bb015312e0a
#
_cell.length_a   1.000
_cell.length_b   1.000
_cell.length_c   1.000
_cell.angle_alpha   90.00
_cell.angle_beta   90.00
_cell.angle_gamma   90.00
#
_symmetry.space_group_name_H-M   'P 1'
#
loop_
_entity.id
_entity.type
_entity.pdbx_description
1 polymer ?
#
loop_
_entity_poly.entity_id
_entity_poly.type
_entity_poly.pdbx_seq_one_letter_code
_entity_poly.pdbx_strand_id
1 'polypeptide(L)'
;MKTVIFDVDGVLLSEKRYFDVSGLVLWEWYNSPLFLGIGEEPVIAEPTEEKIEALRRHYWADDELLRRFKRHGINSNWDMVYLFAVCSFLVAAQGDANLFRGLSADFSTSPALRKLGTALRRRAFAVPSGRRVLDLFETLVPEDTKKDDVFFLVDKALSGATAAVFAGQLGLHGTLWQSLFACFQN
;
A
#
# COMPACT_ATOMS: atom_id res chain seq x y z
N MET A 1 -12.12 -11.60 -42.32
CA MET A 1 -11.71 -10.48 -41.46
C MET A 1 -10.61 -11.00 -40.53
N LYS A 2 -9.44 -10.39 -40.54
CA LYS A 2 -8.33 -10.77 -39.61
C LYS A 2 -8.36 -9.78 -38.46
N THR A 3 -8.51 -10.26 -37.21
CA THR A 3 -8.42 -9.44 -36.00
C THR A 3 -7.02 -9.58 -35.44
N VAL A 4 -6.38 -8.45 -35.14
CA VAL A 4 -5.09 -8.39 -34.44
C VAL A 4 -5.36 -7.77 -33.06
N ILE A 5 -4.98 -8.48 -32.02
CA ILE A 5 -5.10 -8.02 -30.63
C ILE A 5 -3.69 -7.72 -30.15
N PHE A 6 -3.48 -6.49 -29.67
CA PHE A 6 -2.22 -6.07 -29.05
C PHE A 6 -2.40 -6.03 -27.54
N ASP A 7 -1.45 -6.59 -26.81
CA ASP A 7 -1.27 -6.29 -25.41
C ASP A 7 -0.65 -4.88 -25.32
N VAL A 8 -1.22 -4.01 -24.50
CA VAL A 8 -0.79 -2.63 -24.34
C VAL A 8 0.22 -2.51 -23.21
N ASP A 9 -0.03 -3.21 -22.12
CA ASP A 9 0.78 -3.15 -20.92
C ASP A 9 2.07 -3.96 -21.09
N GLY A 10 3.21 -3.31 -20.87
CA GLY A 10 4.53 -3.92 -21.04
C GLY A 10 5.00 -4.12 -22.50
N VAL A 11 4.09 -3.99 -23.47
CA VAL A 11 4.43 -4.09 -24.90
C VAL A 11 4.44 -2.71 -25.57
N LEU A 12 3.40 -1.93 -25.40
CA LEU A 12 3.29 -0.57 -25.96
C LEU A 12 3.56 0.53 -24.92
N LEU A 13 3.30 0.26 -23.63
CA LEU A 13 3.59 1.17 -22.54
C LEU A 13 4.59 0.52 -21.58
N SER A 14 5.55 1.29 -21.10
CA SER A 14 6.54 0.81 -20.13
C SER A 14 5.91 0.52 -18.79
N GLU A 15 5.99 -0.72 -18.32
CA GLU A 15 5.58 -1.09 -16.94
C GLU A 15 6.30 -0.26 -15.88
N LYS A 16 7.52 0.24 -16.18
CA LYS A 16 8.27 1.09 -15.25
C LYS A 16 7.45 2.30 -14.80
N ARG A 17 6.73 2.96 -15.70
CA ARG A 17 5.91 4.13 -15.38
C ARG A 17 4.73 3.81 -14.46
N TYR A 18 4.13 2.63 -14.60
CA TYR A 18 3.08 2.20 -13.68
C TYR A 18 3.59 1.99 -12.25
N PHE A 19 4.80 1.44 -12.10
CA PHE A 19 5.42 1.26 -10.79
C PHE A 19 5.91 2.58 -10.19
N ASP A 20 6.35 3.51 -11.03
CA ASP A 20 6.66 4.87 -10.62
C ASP A 20 5.41 5.55 -10.01
N VAL A 21 4.26 5.47 -10.70
CA VAL A 21 2.99 6.03 -10.23
C VAL A 21 2.55 5.35 -8.93
N SER A 22 2.66 4.03 -8.81
CA SER A 22 2.28 3.34 -7.58
C SER A 22 3.15 3.72 -6.37
N GLY A 23 4.43 4.01 -6.57
CA GLY A 23 5.31 4.57 -5.53
C GLY A 23 4.91 5.99 -5.12
N LEU A 24 4.53 6.82 -6.11
CA LEU A 24 4.00 8.18 -5.86
C LEU A 24 2.70 8.15 -5.07
N VAL A 25 1.78 7.25 -5.41
CA VAL A 25 0.51 7.10 -4.68
C VAL A 25 0.76 6.75 -3.23
N LEU A 26 1.65 5.80 -2.93
CA LEU A 26 2.01 5.49 -1.55
C LEU A 26 2.57 6.71 -0.83
N TRP A 27 3.50 7.43 -1.47
CA TRP A 27 4.08 8.63 -0.91
C TRP A 27 3.02 9.70 -0.63
N GLU A 28 2.14 9.99 -1.59
CA GLU A 28 1.08 10.98 -1.44
C GLU A 28 0.08 10.55 -0.35
N TRP A 29 -0.37 9.30 -0.38
CA TRP A 29 -1.36 8.80 0.58
C TRP A 29 -0.88 8.89 2.03
N TYR A 30 0.41 8.64 2.26
CA TYR A 30 0.98 8.76 3.61
C TYR A 30 1.28 10.23 4.00
N ASN A 31 1.70 11.08 3.07
CA ASN A 31 2.20 12.41 3.39
C ASN A 31 1.17 13.52 3.19
N SER A 32 0.24 13.39 2.23
CA SER A 32 -0.72 14.44 1.92
C SER A 32 -1.74 14.66 3.03
N PRO A 33 -2.02 15.94 3.39
CA PRO A 33 -3.07 16.28 4.33
C PRO A 33 -4.48 15.98 3.80
N LEU A 34 -4.63 15.64 2.51
CA LEU A 34 -5.89 15.17 1.93
C LEU A 34 -6.18 13.72 2.30
N PHE A 35 -5.14 12.94 2.61
CA PHE A 35 -5.18 11.53 3.00
C PHE A 35 -4.75 11.34 4.46
N LEU A 36 -3.80 10.45 4.73
CA LEU A 36 -3.36 10.19 6.12
C LEU A 36 -2.53 11.34 6.71
N GLY A 37 -1.68 11.97 5.93
CA GLY A 37 -0.84 13.08 6.35
C GLY A 37 0.04 12.76 7.56
N ILE A 38 0.60 11.55 7.62
CA ILE A 38 1.44 11.08 8.73
C ILE A 38 2.93 11.29 8.48
N GLY A 39 3.33 11.41 7.21
CA GLY A 39 4.72 11.62 6.83
C GLY A 39 5.18 13.05 7.12
N GLU A 40 6.49 13.22 7.14
CA GLU A 40 7.15 14.52 7.42
C GLU A 40 7.46 15.29 6.14
N GLU A 41 7.42 14.63 4.99
CA GLU A 41 7.73 15.26 3.72
C GLU A 41 6.52 16.01 3.12
N PRO A 42 6.69 17.27 2.71
CA PRO A 42 5.64 17.96 1.99
C PRO A 42 5.39 17.30 0.62
N VAL A 43 4.14 17.10 0.27
CA VAL A 43 3.78 16.63 -1.08
C VAL A 43 3.99 17.78 -2.07
N ILE A 44 4.78 17.51 -3.10
CA ILE A 44 5.05 18.43 -4.22
C ILE A 44 4.23 18.01 -5.44
N ALA A 45 3.60 18.96 -6.10
CA ALA A 45 2.72 18.70 -7.25
C ALA A 45 3.47 18.13 -8.46
N GLU A 46 4.73 18.52 -8.63
CA GLU A 46 5.58 18.10 -9.77
C GLU A 46 6.92 17.54 -9.24
N PRO A 47 6.96 16.28 -8.80
CA PRO A 47 8.20 15.65 -8.36
C PRO A 47 9.16 15.43 -9.53
N THR A 48 10.45 15.60 -9.28
CA THR A 48 11.49 15.31 -10.29
C THR A 48 11.60 13.81 -10.58
N GLU A 49 12.17 13.45 -11.73
CA GLU A 49 12.40 12.04 -12.10
C GLU A 49 13.27 11.32 -11.04
N GLU A 50 14.27 12.00 -10.46
CA GLU A 50 15.13 11.44 -9.40
C GLU A 50 14.32 11.15 -8.13
N LYS A 51 13.37 12.05 -7.78
CA LYS A 51 12.47 11.84 -6.62
C LYS A 51 11.56 10.65 -6.89
N ILE A 52 10.96 10.56 -8.07
CA ILE A 52 10.09 9.45 -8.47
C ILE A 52 10.84 8.12 -8.38
N GLU A 53 12.06 8.06 -8.91
CA GLU A 53 12.88 6.85 -8.86
C GLU A 53 13.30 6.49 -7.43
N ALA A 54 13.61 7.48 -6.59
CA ALA A 54 13.92 7.27 -5.19
C ALA A 54 12.73 6.70 -4.42
N LEU A 55 11.52 7.22 -4.65
CA LEU A 55 10.28 6.73 -4.04
C LEU A 55 9.98 5.30 -4.49
N ARG A 56 10.13 4.99 -5.78
CA ARG A 56 9.99 3.63 -6.29
C ARG A 56 10.93 2.66 -5.59
N ARG A 57 12.23 3.00 -5.52
CA ARG A 57 13.23 2.17 -4.82
C ARG A 57 12.87 1.98 -3.35
N HIS A 58 12.45 3.06 -2.69
CA HIS A 58 12.11 3.04 -1.27
C HIS A 58 10.92 2.11 -0.98
N TYR A 59 9.80 2.31 -1.68
CA TYR A 59 8.56 1.56 -1.41
C TYR A 59 8.61 0.13 -1.97
N TRP A 60 9.28 -0.09 -3.10
CA TRP A 60 9.28 -1.40 -3.75
C TRP A 60 10.55 -2.23 -3.53
N ALA A 61 11.42 -1.81 -2.59
CA ALA A 61 12.67 -2.50 -2.27
C ALA A 61 13.49 -2.84 -3.55
N ASP A 62 13.78 -1.82 -4.37
CA ASP A 62 14.44 -1.99 -5.68
C ASP A 62 13.70 -3.01 -6.58
N ASP A 63 12.37 -2.94 -6.61
CA ASP A 63 11.44 -3.81 -7.34
C ASP A 63 11.36 -5.27 -6.82
N GLU A 64 12.05 -5.64 -5.77
CA GLU A 64 11.97 -7.01 -5.23
C GLU A 64 10.56 -7.34 -4.72
N LEU A 65 9.92 -6.40 -4.02
CA LEU A 65 8.56 -6.58 -3.54
C LEU A 65 7.55 -6.69 -4.69
N LEU A 66 7.71 -5.92 -5.77
CA LEU A 66 6.89 -6.04 -6.97
C LEU A 66 7.02 -7.42 -7.61
N ARG A 67 8.27 -7.90 -7.76
CA ARG A 67 8.53 -9.25 -8.29
C ARG A 67 7.90 -10.33 -7.41
N ARG A 68 7.93 -10.14 -6.08
CA ARG A 68 7.32 -11.07 -5.15
C ARG A 68 5.81 -11.10 -5.31
N PHE A 69 5.14 -9.96 -5.36
CA PHE A 69 3.70 -9.88 -5.62
C PHE A 69 3.29 -10.54 -6.95
N LYS A 70 4.03 -10.28 -8.02
CA LYS A 70 3.78 -10.88 -9.33
C LYS A 70 3.88 -12.41 -9.33
N ARG A 71 4.78 -13.01 -8.56
CA ARG A 71 4.88 -14.48 -8.41
C ARG A 71 3.60 -15.09 -7.84
N HIS A 72 2.87 -14.36 -7.02
CA HIS A 72 1.56 -14.75 -6.49
C HIS A 72 0.38 -14.40 -7.40
N GLY A 73 0.63 -13.92 -8.64
CA GLY A 73 -0.41 -13.53 -9.59
C GLY A 73 -1.03 -12.17 -9.32
N ILE A 74 -0.41 -11.34 -8.46
CA ILE A 74 -0.86 -9.98 -8.18
C ILE A 74 -0.22 -9.05 -9.22
N ASN A 75 -1.01 -8.63 -10.21
CA ASN A 75 -0.56 -7.82 -11.34
C ASN A 75 -1.16 -6.40 -11.36
N SER A 76 -2.21 -6.16 -10.60
CA SER A 76 -2.84 -4.84 -10.50
C SER A 76 -2.04 -3.93 -9.57
N ASN A 77 -1.71 -2.72 -10.02
CA ASN A 77 -0.99 -1.73 -9.22
C ASN A 77 -1.76 -1.33 -7.95
N TRP A 78 -3.10 -1.24 -8.04
CA TRP A 78 -3.96 -0.92 -6.89
C TRP A 78 -3.91 -2.01 -5.83
N ASP A 79 -3.89 -3.28 -6.27
CA ASP A 79 -3.78 -4.43 -5.39
C ASP A 79 -2.41 -4.45 -4.69
N MET A 80 -1.34 -4.11 -5.43
CA MET A 80 0.02 -4.01 -4.86
C MET A 80 0.12 -2.88 -3.83
N VAL A 81 -0.43 -1.71 -4.13
CA VAL A 81 -0.48 -0.56 -3.20
C VAL A 81 -1.30 -0.90 -1.95
N TYR A 82 -2.44 -1.57 -2.12
CA TYR A 82 -3.25 -2.05 -1.01
C TYR A 82 -2.47 -3.01 -0.10
N LEU A 83 -1.83 -4.03 -0.67
CA LEU A 83 -1.02 -4.99 0.10
C LEU A 83 0.13 -4.31 0.83
N PHE A 84 0.79 -3.34 0.18
CA PHE A 84 1.83 -2.54 0.83
C PHE A 84 1.27 -1.82 2.06
N ALA A 85 0.12 -1.15 1.93
CA ALA A 85 -0.51 -0.41 3.02
C ALA A 85 -0.90 -1.33 4.19
N VAL A 86 -1.53 -2.48 3.91
CA VAL A 86 -1.91 -3.47 4.95
C VAL A 86 -0.66 -4.02 5.65
N CYS A 87 0.36 -4.43 4.89
CA CYS A 87 1.62 -4.90 5.45
C CYS A 87 2.34 -3.80 6.27
N SER A 88 2.26 -2.53 5.86
CA SER A 88 2.83 -1.42 6.63
C SER A 88 2.20 -1.27 8.01
N PHE A 89 0.88 -1.37 8.09
CA PHE A 89 0.18 -1.37 9.39
C PHE A 89 0.56 -2.61 10.22
N LEU A 90 0.71 -3.77 9.58
CA LEU A 90 1.11 -4.99 10.28
C LEU A 90 2.53 -4.93 10.81
N VAL A 91 3.51 -4.42 10.02
CA VAL A 91 4.88 -4.15 10.48
C VAL A 91 4.88 -3.24 11.71
N ALA A 92 4.07 -2.18 11.66
CA ALA A 92 3.97 -1.24 12.77
C ALA A 92 3.34 -1.89 14.03
N ALA A 93 2.29 -2.71 13.86
CA ALA A 93 1.66 -3.44 14.95
C ALA A 93 2.59 -4.46 15.61
N GLN A 94 3.47 -5.09 14.83
CA GLN A 94 4.50 -5.99 15.36
C GLN A 94 5.58 -5.24 16.15
N GLY A 95 5.88 -4.01 15.73
CA GLY A 95 6.84 -3.15 16.44
C GLY A 95 6.31 -2.58 17.75
N ASP A 96 5.02 -2.24 17.78
CA ASP A 96 4.29 -1.79 18.98
C ASP A 96 2.86 -2.31 18.99
N ALA A 97 2.57 -3.32 19.77
CA ALA A 97 1.26 -3.93 19.89
C ALA A 97 0.17 -2.95 20.43
N ASN A 98 0.56 -1.83 21.05
CA ASN A 98 -0.36 -0.82 21.54
C ASN A 98 -0.63 0.30 20.53
N LEU A 99 0.13 0.34 19.43
CA LEU A 99 0.04 1.42 18.43
C LEU A 99 -1.39 1.69 17.97
N PHE A 100 -2.18 0.65 17.74
CA PHE A 100 -3.55 0.74 17.25
C PHE A 100 -4.61 0.62 18.33
N ARG A 101 -4.23 0.38 19.59
CA ARG A 101 -5.18 0.13 20.68
C ARG A 101 -6.14 1.30 20.89
N GLY A 102 -7.45 1.02 20.82
CA GLY A 102 -8.50 2.03 21.01
C GLY A 102 -8.61 3.06 19.87
N LEU A 103 -7.96 2.82 18.72
CA LEU A 103 -8.27 3.55 17.50
C LEU A 103 -9.51 2.97 16.83
N SER A 104 -10.14 3.78 16.00
CA SER A 104 -11.14 3.36 15.02
C SER A 104 -10.59 3.74 13.64
N ALA A 105 -10.26 2.75 12.84
CA ALA A 105 -9.88 2.98 11.45
C ALA A 105 -11.13 3.25 10.63
N ASP A 106 -11.09 4.34 9.88
CA ASP A 106 -12.13 4.69 8.91
C ASP A 106 -11.45 5.37 7.73
N PHE A 107 -11.56 4.75 6.56
CA PHE A 107 -10.97 5.21 5.31
C PHE A 107 -12.01 5.76 4.33
N SER A 108 -13.27 5.87 4.75
CA SER A 108 -14.39 6.19 3.86
C SER A 108 -14.43 7.66 3.41
N THR A 109 -13.84 8.56 4.20
CA THR A 109 -13.86 10.01 3.92
C THR A 109 -12.54 10.68 4.25
N SER A 110 -12.21 11.77 3.55
CA SER A 110 -11.00 12.55 3.86
C SER A 110 -10.92 13.07 5.30
N PRO A 111 -12.02 13.55 5.95
CA PRO A 111 -11.98 13.89 7.36
C PRO A 111 -11.66 12.71 8.28
N ALA A 112 -12.19 11.52 8.00
CA ALA A 112 -11.91 10.33 8.78
C ALA A 112 -10.45 9.88 8.63
N LEU A 113 -9.91 9.90 7.40
CA LEU A 113 -8.50 9.66 7.11
C LEU A 113 -7.57 10.61 7.88
N ARG A 114 -7.85 11.91 7.85
CA ARG A 114 -7.06 12.91 8.60
C ARG A 114 -7.10 12.68 10.11
N LYS A 115 -8.26 12.30 10.64
CA LYS A 115 -8.41 11.97 12.07
C LYS A 115 -7.55 10.75 12.43
N LEU A 116 -7.60 9.70 11.63
CA LEU A 116 -6.76 8.50 11.79
C LEU A 116 -5.29 8.87 11.69
N GLY A 117 -4.86 9.60 10.65
CA GLY A 117 -3.48 10.02 10.46
C GLY A 117 -2.95 10.88 11.61
N THR A 118 -3.79 11.80 12.15
CA THR A 118 -3.44 12.57 13.34
C THR A 118 -3.21 11.67 14.57
N ALA A 119 -4.06 10.66 14.76
CA ALA A 119 -3.90 9.71 15.85
C ALA A 119 -2.66 8.84 15.69
N LEU A 120 -2.36 8.39 14.48
CA LEU A 120 -1.15 7.62 14.16
C LEU A 120 0.13 8.43 14.38
N ARG A 121 0.17 9.70 13.96
CA ARG A 121 1.31 10.60 14.23
C ARG A 121 1.57 10.78 15.72
N ARG A 122 0.53 10.99 16.52
CA ARG A 122 0.66 11.12 17.99
C ARG A 122 1.24 9.87 18.65
N ARG A 123 1.15 8.73 17.99
CA ARG A 123 1.67 7.44 18.45
C ARG A 123 2.99 7.06 17.78
N ALA A 124 3.63 8.01 17.10
CA ALA A 124 4.89 7.83 16.39
C ALA A 124 4.85 6.69 15.34
N PHE A 125 3.71 6.52 14.67
CA PHE A 125 3.66 5.61 13.52
C PHE A 125 4.63 6.10 12.46
N ALA A 126 5.53 5.21 12.04
CA ALA A 126 6.44 5.45 10.93
C ALA A 126 6.11 4.51 9.76
N VAL A 127 6.05 5.05 8.55
CA VAL A 127 5.86 4.24 7.34
C VAL A 127 7.11 3.37 7.16
N PRO A 128 6.97 2.03 7.12
CA PRO A 128 8.12 1.15 6.93
C PRO A 128 8.65 1.24 5.49
N SER A 129 9.95 0.98 5.32
CA SER A 129 10.53 0.79 3.98
C SER A 129 9.98 -0.46 3.30
N GLY A 130 10.03 -0.49 1.97
CA GLY A 130 9.64 -1.65 1.18
C GLY A 130 10.39 -2.93 1.56
N ARG A 131 11.65 -2.82 2.00
CA ARG A 131 12.42 -3.98 2.51
C ARG A 131 11.74 -4.61 3.73
N ARG A 132 11.34 -3.82 4.71
CA ARG A 132 10.64 -4.35 5.90
C ARG A 132 9.27 -4.96 5.56
N VAL A 133 8.59 -4.38 4.58
CA VAL A 133 7.33 -4.94 4.05
C VAL A 133 7.58 -6.27 3.35
N LEU A 134 8.64 -6.37 2.54
CA LEU A 134 9.03 -7.61 1.86
C LEU A 134 9.37 -8.71 2.86
N ASP A 135 10.21 -8.42 3.85
CA ASP A 135 10.62 -9.38 4.88
C ASP A 135 9.40 -9.93 5.66
N LEU A 136 8.46 -9.05 6.00
CA LEU A 136 7.19 -9.47 6.61
C LEU A 136 6.37 -10.34 5.66
N PHE A 137 6.20 -9.90 4.41
CA PHE A 137 5.39 -10.60 3.41
C PHE A 137 5.92 -12.01 3.15
N GLU A 138 7.22 -12.18 3.03
CA GLU A 138 7.86 -13.49 2.84
C GLU A 138 7.70 -14.43 4.07
N THR A 139 7.63 -13.85 5.26
CA THR A 139 7.36 -14.63 6.48
C THR A 139 5.89 -15.07 6.55
N LEU A 140 4.98 -14.23 6.07
CA LEU A 140 3.54 -14.42 6.21
C LEU A 140 2.94 -15.27 5.08
N VAL A 141 3.48 -15.15 3.86
CA VAL A 141 2.87 -15.72 2.64
C VAL A 141 3.78 -16.77 2.04
N PRO A 142 3.42 -18.08 2.16
CA PRO A 142 4.14 -19.17 1.50
C PRO A 142 4.26 -18.99 -0.02
N GLU A 143 5.31 -19.57 -0.63
CA GLU A 143 5.65 -19.34 -2.04
C GLU A 143 4.58 -19.77 -3.04
N ASP A 144 3.84 -20.82 -2.72
CA ASP A 144 2.80 -21.41 -3.58
C ASP A 144 1.40 -20.84 -3.33
N THR A 145 1.29 -19.82 -2.47
CA THR A 145 0.01 -19.16 -2.15
C THR A 145 -0.57 -18.46 -3.38
N LYS A 146 -1.84 -18.75 -3.68
CA LYS A 146 -2.56 -18.10 -4.78
C LYS A 146 -3.01 -16.68 -4.40
N LYS A 147 -3.28 -15.85 -5.41
CA LYS A 147 -3.67 -14.45 -5.26
C LYS A 147 -4.74 -14.22 -4.17
N ASP A 148 -5.86 -14.91 -4.24
CA ASP A 148 -6.99 -14.67 -3.32
C ASP A 148 -6.64 -15.05 -1.87
N ASP A 149 -5.86 -16.11 -1.69
CA ASP A 149 -5.39 -16.54 -0.38
C ASP A 149 -4.37 -15.55 0.22
N VAL A 150 -3.56 -14.86 -0.62
CA VAL A 150 -2.63 -13.81 -0.17
C VAL A 150 -3.40 -12.71 0.55
N PHE A 151 -4.45 -12.16 -0.08
CA PHE A 151 -5.26 -11.09 0.54
C PHE A 151 -5.88 -11.56 1.84
N PHE A 152 -6.45 -12.76 1.85
CA PHE A 152 -7.05 -13.33 3.07
C PHE A 152 -6.02 -13.47 4.21
N LEU A 153 -4.82 -13.98 3.92
CA LEU A 153 -3.77 -14.15 4.94
C LEU A 153 -3.31 -12.82 5.53
N VAL A 154 -3.06 -11.82 4.66
CA VAL A 154 -2.56 -10.51 5.07
C VAL A 154 -3.63 -9.75 5.87
N ASP A 155 -4.87 -9.72 5.41
CA ASP A 155 -5.99 -9.07 6.09
C ASP A 155 -6.30 -9.71 7.45
N LYS A 156 -6.27 -11.05 7.52
CA LYS A 156 -6.44 -11.81 8.76
C LYS A 156 -5.33 -11.51 9.75
N ALA A 157 -4.08 -11.43 9.29
CA ALA A 157 -2.94 -11.12 10.15
C ALA A 157 -3.05 -9.72 10.75
N LEU A 158 -3.40 -8.71 9.94
CA LEU A 158 -3.60 -7.35 10.43
C LEU A 158 -4.77 -7.27 11.42
N SER A 159 -5.90 -7.90 11.10
CA SER A 159 -7.07 -7.92 11.99
C SER A 159 -6.74 -8.56 13.34
N GLY A 160 -5.96 -9.65 13.36
CA GLY A 160 -5.48 -10.30 14.57
C GLY A 160 -4.52 -9.42 15.38
N ALA A 161 -3.53 -8.81 14.72
CA ALA A 161 -2.51 -7.99 15.36
C ALA A 161 -3.06 -6.67 15.94
N THR A 162 -4.17 -6.16 15.41
CA THR A 162 -4.73 -4.86 15.76
C THR A 162 -6.04 -4.94 16.56
N ALA A 163 -6.39 -6.11 17.10
CA ALA A 163 -7.67 -6.33 17.80
C ALA A 163 -8.88 -5.84 16.98
N ALA A 164 -8.86 -6.15 15.68
CA ALA A 164 -9.90 -5.81 14.71
C ALA A 164 -10.18 -4.30 14.50
N VAL A 165 -9.23 -3.42 14.83
CA VAL A 165 -9.34 -1.96 14.58
C VAL A 165 -9.69 -1.65 13.11
N PHE A 166 -9.21 -2.47 12.18
CA PHE A 166 -9.46 -2.36 10.75
C PHE A 166 -10.65 -3.22 10.26
N ALA A 167 -11.41 -3.84 11.17
CA ALA A 167 -12.53 -4.69 10.78
C ALA A 167 -13.55 -3.92 9.92
N GLY A 168 -14.00 -4.55 8.83
CA GLY A 168 -14.90 -3.94 7.86
C GLY A 168 -14.28 -2.91 6.91
N GLN A 169 -12.98 -2.61 7.06
CA GLN A 169 -12.25 -1.66 6.20
C GLN A 169 -11.33 -2.36 5.19
N LEU A 170 -11.00 -3.63 5.46
CA LEU A 170 -10.07 -4.45 4.68
C LEU A 170 -10.80 -5.19 3.56
N GLY A 171 -10.01 -5.80 2.69
CA GLY A 171 -10.45 -6.58 1.55
C GLY A 171 -10.33 -5.81 0.23
N LEU A 172 -10.28 -6.57 -0.85
CA LEU A 172 -10.37 -6.00 -2.20
C LEU A 172 -11.69 -5.23 -2.33
N HIS A 173 -11.61 -4.00 -2.82
CA HIS A 173 -12.72 -3.05 -2.92
C HIS A 173 -13.29 -2.58 -1.55
N GLY A 174 -12.68 -2.92 -0.42
CA GLY A 174 -12.97 -2.32 0.89
C GLY A 174 -12.59 -0.83 0.95
N THR A 175 -12.97 -0.15 2.04
CA THR A 175 -12.77 1.30 2.15
C THR A 175 -11.29 1.72 2.12
N LEU A 176 -10.38 0.91 2.67
CA LEU A 176 -8.94 1.15 2.55
C LEU A 176 -8.50 1.08 1.08
N TRP A 177 -8.90 0.02 0.36
CA TRP A 177 -8.60 -0.13 -1.05
C TRP A 177 -9.16 1.03 -1.87
N GLN A 178 -10.41 1.44 -1.62
CA GLN A 178 -11.04 2.58 -2.30
C GLN A 178 -10.35 3.90 -2.02
N SER A 179 -9.86 4.14 -0.80
CA SER A 179 -9.14 5.37 -0.48
C SER A 179 -7.79 5.48 -1.19
N LEU A 180 -7.10 4.35 -1.34
CA LEU A 180 -5.86 4.27 -2.13
C LEU A 180 -6.15 4.44 -3.62
N PHE A 181 -7.21 3.83 -4.13
CA PHE A 181 -7.63 4.00 -5.51
C PHE A 181 -8.02 5.45 -5.83
N ALA A 182 -8.70 6.14 -4.92
CA ALA A 182 -9.02 7.55 -5.07
C ALA A 182 -7.77 8.44 -5.20
N CYS A 183 -6.66 8.07 -4.52
CA CYS A 183 -5.39 8.77 -4.65
C CYS A 183 -4.78 8.62 -6.06
N PHE A 184 -5.04 7.51 -6.76
CA PHE A 184 -4.63 7.35 -8.17
C PHE A 184 -5.42 8.23 -9.14
N GLN A 185 -6.62 8.70 -8.76
CA GLN A 185 -7.50 9.46 -9.65
C GLN A 185 -7.28 10.97 -9.56
N ASN A 186 -6.54 11.44 -8.58
CA ASN A 186 -6.21 12.85 -8.38
C ASN A 186 -4.88 13.22 -9.04
#